data_c8f599d3d996d86b919fa853cb2056a6
#
_entry.id   c8f599d3d996d86b919fa853cb2056a6
#
_cell.length_a   1.000
_cell.length_b   1.000
_cell.length_c   1.000
_cell.angle_alpha   90.00
_cell.angle_beta   90.00
_cell.angle_gamma   90.00
#
_symmetry.space_group_name_H-M   'P 1'
#
loop_
_entity.id
_entity.type
_entity.pdbx_description
1 polymer ?
#
loop_
_entity_poly.entity_id
_entity_poly.type
_entity_poly.pdbx_seq_one_letter_code
_entity_poly.pdbx_strand_id
1 'polypeptide(L)'
;LFNKYNNYFLLSGQTIEIIWTVIPAIILLFIAFPSLKILYLLEETNKPFITIKSIGHQWYWKYEYSNFNIEFDSYMINQNDIKINNFRLLDTDNRIIIPFNYIIRIIVTAADVLHSWTIPSLGVKVDATPGRLNQLNFIINRSRVFFGQCSEICGANHSFIPITIERVSIKYFLKWLNNNL
;
A
#
# COMPACT_ATOMS: atom_id res chain seq x y z
N LEU A 1 -22.73 -32.44 -9.69
CA LEU A 1 -22.28 -33.79 -9.35
C LEU A 1 -23.34 -34.80 -9.81
N PHE A 2 -23.31 -35.16 -11.11
CA PHE A 2 -24.33 -36.04 -11.71
C PHE A 2 -23.84 -37.49 -11.94
N ASN A 3 -22.61 -37.82 -11.51
CA ASN A 3 -22.12 -39.16 -11.68
C ASN A 3 -22.53 -40.04 -10.51
N LYS A 4 -23.54 -40.93 -10.76
CA LYS A 4 -24.11 -41.89 -9.78
C LYS A 4 -23.36 -43.23 -9.76
N TYR A 5 -22.36 -43.44 -10.63
CA TYR A 5 -21.66 -44.72 -10.78
C TYR A 5 -20.20 -44.56 -10.41
N ASN A 6 -19.75 -45.31 -9.42
CA ASN A 6 -18.35 -45.45 -9.08
C ASN A 6 -17.68 -46.45 -10.04
N ASN A 7 -16.60 -46.10 -10.70
CA ASN A 7 -15.84 -47.01 -11.52
C ASN A 7 -14.73 -47.68 -10.66
N TYR A 8 -15.05 -48.81 -10.11
CA TYR A 8 -14.16 -49.60 -9.23
C TYR A 8 -12.95 -50.19 -9.96
N PHE A 9 -12.97 -50.21 -11.29
CA PHE A 9 -11.92 -50.81 -12.11
C PHE A 9 -10.92 -49.81 -12.68
N LEU A 10 -11.12 -48.50 -12.41
CA LEU A 10 -10.18 -47.47 -12.82
C LEU A 10 -9.02 -47.40 -11.83
N LEU A 11 -7.92 -48.14 -12.14
CA LEU A 11 -6.75 -48.23 -11.27
C LEU A 11 -5.67 -47.17 -11.57
N SER A 12 -5.67 -46.61 -12.77
CA SER A 12 -4.72 -45.58 -13.18
C SER A 12 -5.28 -44.71 -14.31
N GLY A 13 -4.80 -43.48 -14.41
CA GLY A 13 -5.24 -42.52 -15.44
C GLY A 13 -4.06 -41.70 -15.97
N GLN A 14 -2.96 -42.39 -16.41
CA GLN A 14 -1.70 -41.74 -16.78
C GLN A 14 -1.85 -40.64 -17.84
N THR A 15 -2.71 -40.78 -18.83
CA THR A 15 -2.98 -39.75 -19.84
C THR A 15 -3.52 -38.48 -19.22
N ILE A 16 -4.49 -38.58 -18.32
CA ILE A 16 -5.07 -37.43 -17.61
C ILE A 16 -4.04 -36.77 -16.68
N GLU A 17 -3.22 -37.59 -16.01
CA GLU A 17 -2.13 -37.10 -15.13
C GLU A 17 -1.12 -36.27 -15.91
N ILE A 18 -0.70 -36.71 -17.07
CA ILE A 18 0.17 -35.94 -17.97
C ILE A 18 -0.51 -34.63 -18.40
N ILE A 19 -1.77 -34.69 -18.81
CA ILE A 19 -2.52 -33.51 -19.27
C ILE A 19 -2.59 -32.47 -18.16
N TRP A 20 -3.01 -32.82 -16.94
CA TRP A 20 -3.16 -31.83 -15.86
C TRP A 20 -1.81 -31.35 -15.29
N THR A 21 -0.71 -32.03 -15.56
CA THR A 21 0.63 -31.58 -15.22
C THR A 21 1.20 -30.64 -16.28
N VAL A 22 1.07 -30.98 -17.55
CA VAL A 22 1.66 -30.22 -18.65
C VAL A 22 0.91 -28.94 -18.94
N ILE A 23 -0.43 -28.97 -18.95
CA ILE A 23 -1.22 -27.76 -19.26
C ILE A 23 -0.98 -26.64 -18.23
N PRO A 24 -1.02 -26.86 -16.91
CA PRO A 24 -0.69 -25.81 -15.94
C PRO A 24 0.74 -25.30 -16.08
N ALA A 25 1.71 -26.17 -16.36
CA ALA A 25 3.10 -25.75 -16.58
C ALA A 25 3.23 -24.78 -17.77
N ILE A 26 2.58 -25.08 -18.89
CA ILE A 26 2.54 -24.19 -20.05
C ILE A 26 1.87 -22.86 -19.72
N ILE A 27 0.73 -22.88 -19.02
CA ILE A 27 0.02 -21.65 -18.60
C ILE A 27 0.92 -20.79 -17.71
N LEU A 28 1.63 -21.40 -16.75
CA LEU A 28 2.54 -20.67 -15.87
C LEU A 28 3.68 -20.01 -16.64
N LEU A 29 4.23 -20.66 -17.66
CA LEU A 29 5.26 -20.07 -18.54
C LEU A 29 4.71 -18.82 -19.26
N PHE A 30 3.50 -18.88 -19.79
CA PHE A 30 2.88 -17.73 -20.45
C PHE A 30 2.59 -16.56 -19.50
N ILE A 31 2.31 -16.84 -18.22
CA ILE A 31 2.12 -15.83 -17.19
C ILE A 31 3.45 -15.25 -16.70
N ALA A 32 4.50 -16.05 -16.63
CA ALA A 32 5.79 -15.63 -16.08
C ALA A 32 6.42 -14.46 -16.87
N PHE A 33 6.43 -14.52 -18.20
CA PHE A 33 7.04 -13.46 -19.02
C PHE A 33 6.43 -12.07 -18.79
N PRO A 34 5.09 -11.86 -18.91
CA PRO A 34 4.50 -10.56 -18.63
C PRO A 34 4.63 -10.17 -17.15
N SER A 35 4.61 -11.13 -16.22
CA SER A 35 4.81 -10.86 -14.79
C SER A 35 6.20 -10.29 -14.50
N LEU A 36 7.25 -10.87 -15.06
CA LEU A 36 8.60 -10.33 -14.93
C LEU A 36 8.75 -8.94 -15.53
N LYS A 37 8.13 -8.68 -16.69
CA LYS A 37 8.11 -7.33 -17.29
C LYS A 37 7.46 -6.31 -16.36
N ILE A 38 6.32 -6.65 -15.76
CA ILE A 38 5.62 -5.78 -14.80
C ILE A 38 6.50 -5.53 -13.57
N LEU A 39 7.18 -6.55 -13.05
CA LEU A 39 8.09 -6.41 -11.91
C LEU A 39 9.19 -5.38 -12.18
N TYR A 40 9.84 -5.42 -13.34
CA TYR A 40 10.84 -4.43 -13.74
C TYR A 40 10.25 -3.01 -13.84
N LEU A 41 9.04 -2.87 -14.40
CA LEU A 41 8.37 -1.57 -14.52
C LEU A 41 7.97 -0.99 -13.16
N LEU A 42 7.65 -1.82 -12.17
CA LEU A 42 7.34 -1.36 -10.81
C LEU A 42 8.57 -0.83 -10.07
N GLU A 43 9.75 -1.36 -10.36
CA GLU A 43 11.00 -0.90 -9.75
C GLU A 43 11.60 0.35 -10.45
N GLU A 44 11.06 0.77 -11.59
CA GLU A 44 11.54 1.94 -12.31
C GLU A 44 11.30 3.21 -11.50
N THR A 45 12.38 3.87 -11.09
CA THR A 45 12.33 5.07 -10.27
C THR A 45 12.49 6.33 -11.11
N ASN A 46 11.41 7.08 -11.27
CA ASN A 46 11.45 8.43 -11.84
C ASN A 46 11.95 9.44 -10.81
N LYS A 47 12.49 10.59 -11.27
CA LYS A 47 12.89 11.68 -10.38
C LYS A 47 11.66 12.21 -9.62
N PRO A 48 11.57 12.02 -8.30
CA PRO A 48 10.44 12.50 -7.53
C PRO A 48 10.54 14.00 -7.30
N PHE A 49 9.40 14.66 -7.23
CA PHE A 49 9.31 16.04 -6.79
C PHE A 49 9.53 16.16 -5.28
N ILE A 50 8.99 15.21 -4.51
CA ILE A 50 9.13 15.15 -3.06
C ILE A 50 9.32 13.70 -2.61
N THR A 51 10.08 13.52 -1.54
CA THR A 51 10.25 12.24 -0.87
C THR A 51 9.71 12.34 0.54
N ILE A 52 8.83 11.42 0.91
CA ILE A 52 8.25 11.29 2.25
C ILE A 52 8.65 9.92 2.77
N LYS A 53 9.20 9.87 3.97
CA LYS A 53 9.48 8.63 4.67
C LYS A 53 8.31 8.31 5.59
N SER A 54 7.82 7.08 5.53
CA SER A 54 6.74 6.53 6.36
C SER A 54 7.31 5.45 7.24
N ILE A 55 7.14 5.57 8.54
CA ILE A 55 7.64 4.63 9.54
C ILE A 55 6.44 4.05 10.28
N GLY A 56 6.27 2.72 10.19
CA GLY A 56 5.23 2.00 10.92
C GLY A 56 5.62 1.78 12.37
N HIS A 57 4.67 2.01 13.26
CA HIS A 57 4.75 1.75 14.70
C HIS A 57 3.51 1.00 15.17
N GLN A 58 3.58 0.37 16.29
CA GLN A 58 2.42 -0.17 17.02
C GLN A 58 1.80 0.95 17.87
N TRP A 59 0.71 1.60 17.49
CA TRP A 59 -0.16 1.39 16.30
C TRP A 59 -0.47 2.74 15.67
N TYR A 60 0.49 3.33 14.97
CA TYR A 60 0.38 4.60 14.27
C TYR A 60 1.43 4.67 13.15
N TRP A 61 1.34 5.69 12.30
CA TRP A 61 2.35 6.00 11.31
C TRP A 61 3.07 7.29 11.68
N LYS A 62 4.41 7.31 11.53
CA LYS A 62 5.21 8.51 11.57
C LYS A 62 5.63 8.89 10.15
N TYR A 63 5.51 10.18 9.81
CA TYR A 63 5.89 10.70 8.50
C TYR A 63 6.99 11.74 8.63
N GLU A 64 7.99 11.64 7.73
CA GLU A 64 9.12 12.54 7.65
C GLU A 64 9.22 13.11 6.23
N TYR A 65 9.11 14.41 6.07
CA TYR A 65 9.35 15.13 4.82
C TYR A 65 10.82 15.53 4.76
N SER A 66 11.68 14.62 4.35
CA SER A 66 13.14 14.74 4.42
C SER A 66 13.71 16.02 3.79
N ASN A 67 13.05 16.55 2.76
CA ASN A 67 13.47 17.78 2.10
C ASN A 67 13.21 19.06 2.92
N PHE A 68 12.35 19.01 3.95
CA PHE A 68 11.83 20.17 4.67
C PHE A 68 12.02 20.10 6.17
N ASN A 69 12.64 19.04 6.70
CA ASN A 69 12.81 18.79 8.15
C ASN A 69 11.49 18.83 8.93
N ILE A 70 10.38 18.43 8.29
CA ILE A 70 9.07 18.32 8.93
C ILE A 70 8.82 16.86 9.26
N GLU A 71 8.46 16.58 10.50
CA GLU A 71 8.06 15.25 10.96
C GLU A 71 6.82 15.33 11.85
N PHE A 72 5.96 14.33 11.78
CA PHE A 72 4.79 14.22 12.64
C PHE A 72 4.30 12.78 12.74
N ASP A 73 3.60 12.51 13.82
CA ASP A 73 2.87 11.27 14.04
C ASP A 73 1.44 11.41 13.55
N SER A 74 0.87 10.30 13.08
CA SER A 74 -0.48 10.22 12.51
C SER A 74 -1.23 9.10 13.18
N TYR A 75 -2.15 9.46 14.07
CA TYR A 75 -3.00 8.55 14.83
C TYR A 75 -4.42 8.54 14.28
N MET A 76 -5.10 7.42 14.46
CA MET A 76 -6.53 7.33 14.19
C MET A 76 -7.31 8.28 15.10
N ILE A 77 -8.26 9.04 14.53
CA ILE A 77 -9.15 9.89 15.31
C ILE A 77 -10.02 9.01 16.21
N ASN A 78 -10.01 9.30 17.52
CA ASN A 78 -10.85 8.59 18.49
C ASN A 78 -12.34 8.85 18.22
N GLN A 79 -13.18 7.89 18.57
CA GLN A 79 -14.62 7.95 18.28
C GLN A 79 -15.31 9.17 18.93
N ASN A 80 -14.80 9.64 20.07
CA ASN A 80 -15.35 10.81 20.77
C ASN A 80 -14.98 12.16 20.11
N ASP A 81 -13.94 12.18 19.27
CA ASP A 81 -13.39 13.38 18.62
C ASP A 81 -13.81 13.48 17.15
N ILE A 82 -14.62 12.54 16.67
CA ILE A 82 -15.09 12.51 15.28
C ILE A 82 -16.03 13.67 15.03
N LYS A 83 -15.71 14.52 14.05
CA LYS A 83 -16.54 15.60 13.54
C LYS A 83 -17.42 15.09 12.38
N ILE A 84 -18.45 15.84 12.01
CA ILE A 84 -19.42 15.50 10.94
C ILE A 84 -18.72 15.15 9.60
N ASN A 85 -17.57 15.74 9.33
CA ASN A 85 -16.82 15.54 8.06
C ASN A 85 -15.70 14.51 8.16
N ASN A 86 -15.53 13.81 9.27
CA ASN A 86 -14.53 12.79 9.44
C ASN A 86 -15.10 11.39 9.14
N PHE A 87 -14.26 10.54 8.58
CA PHE A 87 -14.61 9.14 8.30
C PHE A 87 -14.19 8.24 9.47
N ARG A 88 -15.16 7.58 10.08
CA ARG A 88 -14.92 6.65 11.19
C ARG A 88 -13.91 5.56 10.80
N LEU A 89 -12.91 5.31 11.63
CA LEU A 89 -11.85 4.31 11.49
C LEU A 89 -10.87 4.52 10.31
N LEU A 90 -11.06 5.55 9.51
CA LEU A 90 -10.24 5.82 8.32
C LEU A 90 -9.50 7.15 8.41
N ASP A 91 -10.00 8.10 9.18
CA ASP A 91 -9.40 9.43 9.26
C ASP A 91 -8.37 9.53 10.39
N THR A 92 -7.37 10.39 10.17
CA THR A 92 -6.27 10.63 11.10
C THR A 92 -6.26 12.07 11.59
N ASP A 93 -5.66 12.29 12.75
CA ASP A 93 -5.42 13.61 13.33
C ASP A 93 -4.53 14.46 12.42
N ASN A 94 -3.43 13.87 11.93
CA ASN A 94 -2.50 14.49 11.00
C ASN A 94 -2.48 13.74 9.67
N ARG A 95 -2.81 14.43 8.57
CA ARG A 95 -2.85 13.87 7.22
C ARG A 95 -1.55 14.13 6.48
N ILE A 96 -1.18 13.22 5.59
CA ILE A 96 -0.10 13.45 4.63
C ILE A 96 -0.59 14.46 3.59
N ILE A 97 0.09 15.60 3.47
CA ILE A 97 -0.27 16.65 2.50
C ILE A 97 0.66 16.58 1.31
N ILE A 98 0.12 16.41 0.12
CA ILE A 98 0.90 16.31 -1.12
C ILE A 98 0.31 17.19 -2.24
N PRO A 99 1.17 17.74 -3.13
CA PRO A 99 0.70 18.48 -4.29
C PRO A 99 0.22 17.55 -5.39
N PHE A 100 -0.71 18.01 -6.23
CA PHE A 100 -1.24 17.22 -7.35
C PHE A 100 -0.38 17.29 -8.61
N ASN A 101 -0.46 16.23 -9.45
CA ASN A 101 0.27 16.08 -10.70
C ASN A 101 1.80 16.10 -10.56
N TYR A 102 2.31 15.80 -9.38
CA TYR A 102 3.74 15.61 -9.15
C TYR A 102 4.03 14.15 -8.78
N ILE A 103 5.21 13.68 -9.15
CA ILE A 103 5.69 12.36 -8.75
C ILE A 103 6.10 12.42 -7.29
N ILE A 104 5.45 11.63 -6.47
CA ILE A 104 5.73 11.50 -5.04
C ILE A 104 6.42 10.16 -4.83
N ARG A 105 7.53 10.18 -4.10
CA ARG A 105 8.18 8.97 -3.62
C ARG A 105 7.87 8.79 -2.15
N ILE A 106 7.38 7.61 -1.79
CA ILE A 106 7.27 7.19 -0.40
C ILE A 106 8.36 6.16 -0.14
N ILE A 107 9.14 6.37 0.91
CA ILE A 107 10.07 5.39 1.47
C ILE A 107 9.44 4.82 2.71
N VAL A 108 9.29 3.51 2.79
CA VAL A 108 8.55 2.84 3.86
C VAL A 108 9.45 1.91 4.64
N THR A 109 9.35 2.00 5.96
CA THR A 109 10.03 1.12 6.92
C THR A 109 9.17 0.97 8.17
N ALA A 110 9.62 0.15 9.11
CA ALA A 110 9.00 0.01 10.43
C ALA A 110 10.05 0.13 11.53
N ALA A 111 9.62 0.58 12.70
CA ALA A 111 10.49 0.71 13.87
C ALA A 111 10.46 -0.53 14.76
N ASP A 112 9.39 -1.31 14.73
CA ASP A 112 9.11 -2.41 15.67
C ASP A 112 8.83 -3.74 14.95
N VAL A 113 7.62 -3.93 14.42
CA VAL A 113 7.19 -5.16 13.75
C VAL A 113 6.90 -4.89 12.27
N LEU A 114 6.51 -5.92 11.54
CA LEU A 114 6.07 -5.78 10.16
C LEU A 114 4.75 -5.01 10.10
N HIS A 115 4.68 -4.04 9.19
CA HIS A 115 3.46 -3.34 8.78
C HIS A 115 3.38 -3.32 7.26
N SER A 116 2.31 -2.82 6.69
CA SER A 116 2.21 -2.58 5.24
C SER A 116 1.44 -1.30 4.97
N TRP A 117 2.10 -0.35 4.30
CA TRP A 117 1.54 0.93 3.92
C TRP A 117 0.75 0.78 2.62
N THR A 118 -0.55 1.05 2.66
CA THR A 118 -1.44 0.72 1.54
C THR A 118 -2.50 1.78 1.34
N ILE A 119 -2.73 2.19 0.08
CA ILE A 119 -3.87 3.01 -0.33
C ILE A 119 -4.52 2.34 -1.54
N PRO A 120 -5.58 1.55 -1.31
CA PRO A 120 -6.23 0.74 -2.36
C PRO A 120 -6.71 1.56 -3.55
N SER A 121 -7.25 2.76 -3.31
CA SER A 121 -7.77 3.65 -4.35
C SER A 121 -6.69 4.24 -5.27
N LEU A 122 -5.42 4.17 -4.88
CA LEU A 122 -4.26 4.53 -5.71
C LEU A 122 -3.57 3.30 -6.32
N GLY A 123 -4.01 2.10 -5.95
CA GLY A 123 -3.39 0.85 -6.40
C GLY A 123 -1.98 0.64 -5.83
N VAL A 124 -1.65 1.24 -4.68
CA VAL A 124 -0.32 1.16 -4.08
C VAL A 124 -0.35 0.36 -2.78
N LYS A 125 0.66 -0.49 -2.63
CA LYS A 125 0.92 -1.26 -1.42
C LYS A 125 2.41 -1.56 -1.32
N VAL A 126 2.99 -1.37 -0.14
CA VAL A 126 4.39 -1.67 0.14
C VAL A 126 4.58 -2.07 1.59
N ASP A 127 5.36 -3.10 1.82
CA ASP A 127 5.61 -3.60 3.17
C ASP A 127 6.62 -2.72 3.90
N ALA A 128 6.31 -2.45 5.17
CA ALA A 128 7.15 -1.75 6.12
C ALA A 128 7.91 -2.77 6.96
N THR A 129 9.15 -3.06 6.57
CA THR A 129 9.99 -4.06 7.23
C THR A 129 11.03 -3.36 8.09
N PRO A 130 11.19 -3.73 9.38
CA PRO A 130 12.26 -3.20 10.22
C PRO A 130 13.64 -3.43 9.60
N GLY A 131 14.47 -2.39 9.60
CA GLY A 131 15.82 -2.45 9.05
C GLY A 131 15.92 -2.42 7.52
N ARG A 132 14.79 -2.38 6.79
CA ARG A 132 14.74 -2.29 5.32
C ARG A 132 13.99 -1.04 4.87
N LEU A 133 14.50 -0.36 3.84
CA LEU A 133 13.83 0.76 3.20
C LEU A 133 13.23 0.29 1.87
N ASN A 134 11.92 0.12 1.84
CA ASN A 134 11.17 -0.12 0.61
C ASN A 134 10.72 1.22 0.02
N GLN A 135 10.57 1.31 -1.29
CA GLN A 135 10.14 2.54 -1.94
C GLN A 135 9.06 2.27 -2.98
N LEU A 136 8.21 3.25 -3.18
CA LEU A 136 7.25 3.31 -4.27
C LEU A 136 7.09 4.73 -4.78
N ASN A 137 6.72 4.86 -6.05
CA ASN A 137 6.42 6.14 -6.68
C ASN A 137 5.00 6.14 -7.21
N PHE A 138 4.29 7.25 -7.05
CA PHE A 138 2.96 7.43 -7.62
C PHE A 138 2.68 8.89 -7.97
N ILE A 139 1.66 9.08 -8.81
CA ILE A 139 1.12 10.39 -9.17
C ILE A 139 -0.36 10.40 -8.87
N ILE A 140 -0.86 11.46 -8.28
CA ILE A 140 -2.29 11.63 -8.05
C ILE A 140 -2.83 12.73 -8.98
N ASN A 141 -3.81 12.37 -9.82
CA ASN A 141 -4.39 13.27 -10.83
C ASN A 141 -5.75 13.87 -10.40
N ARG A 142 -6.29 13.45 -9.24
CA ARG A 142 -7.61 13.88 -8.75
C ARG A 142 -7.50 14.55 -7.40
N SER A 143 -8.14 15.72 -7.16
CA SER A 143 -8.17 16.36 -5.85
C SER A 143 -9.19 15.64 -4.96
N ARG A 144 -8.70 14.89 -3.99
CA ARG A 144 -9.49 14.15 -3.01
C ARG A 144 -8.64 13.85 -1.79
N VAL A 145 -9.32 13.43 -0.72
CA VAL A 145 -8.71 12.70 0.38
C VAL A 145 -8.70 11.22 0.01
N PHE A 146 -7.59 10.55 0.25
CA PHE A 146 -7.39 9.13 -0.01
C PHE A 146 -7.14 8.42 1.32
N PHE A 147 -7.78 7.28 1.49
CA PHE A 147 -7.71 6.50 2.70
C PHE A 147 -7.06 5.15 2.45
N GLY A 148 -6.30 4.71 3.43
CA GLY A 148 -5.71 3.39 3.50
C GLY A 148 -5.71 2.87 4.92
N GLN A 149 -5.28 1.63 5.10
CA GLN A 149 -5.12 1.00 6.39
C GLN A 149 -3.89 0.10 6.36
N CYS A 150 -3.29 -0.15 7.51
CA CYS A 150 -2.23 -1.15 7.65
C CYS A 150 -2.70 -2.49 7.07
N SER A 151 -1.89 -3.10 6.22
CA SER A 151 -2.24 -4.32 5.47
C SER A 151 -1.31 -5.50 5.74
N GLU A 152 -0.59 -5.49 6.87
CA GLU A 152 0.18 -6.59 7.43
C GLU A 152 -0.09 -6.70 8.93
N ILE A 153 -0.35 -7.90 9.43
CA ILE A 153 -0.70 -8.14 10.84
C ILE A 153 0.43 -7.68 11.75
N CYS A 154 0.15 -6.71 12.62
CA CYS A 154 1.11 -6.06 13.49
C CYS A 154 0.70 -6.05 14.98
N GLY A 155 -0.33 -6.76 15.38
CA GLY A 155 -0.76 -6.91 16.77
C GLY A 155 -2.23 -6.55 17.02
N ALA A 156 -2.58 -6.31 18.29
CA ALA A 156 -3.96 -6.17 18.75
C ALA A 156 -4.75 -5.03 18.08
N ASN A 157 -4.10 -3.89 17.84
CA ASN A 157 -4.73 -2.72 17.19
C ASN A 157 -4.43 -2.61 15.69
N HIS A 158 -4.10 -3.72 15.03
CA HIS A 158 -3.81 -3.75 13.60
C HIS A 158 -4.90 -3.07 12.73
N SER A 159 -6.17 -3.23 13.05
CA SER A 159 -7.28 -2.63 12.32
C SER A 159 -7.49 -1.12 12.58
N PHE A 160 -6.71 -0.53 13.48
CA PHE A 160 -6.85 0.85 13.95
C PHE A 160 -5.65 1.72 13.58
N ILE A 161 -4.99 1.40 12.47
CA ILE A 161 -3.85 2.15 11.93
C ILE A 161 -4.20 2.66 10.52
N PRO A 162 -5.02 3.72 10.41
CA PRO A 162 -5.38 4.31 9.13
C PRO A 162 -4.23 5.10 8.53
N ILE A 163 -4.34 5.31 7.22
CA ILE A 163 -3.45 6.14 6.41
C ILE A 163 -4.33 7.14 5.69
N THR A 164 -4.05 8.44 5.83
CA THR A 164 -4.82 9.47 5.16
C THR A 164 -3.91 10.40 4.38
N ILE A 165 -4.16 10.51 3.07
CA ILE A 165 -3.50 11.47 2.19
C ILE A 165 -4.50 12.55 1.79
N GLU A 166 -4.14 13.80 2.00
CA GLU A 166 -4.86 14.94 1.47
C GLU A 166 -4.06 15.56 0.33
N ARG A 167 -4.65 15.56 -0.85
CA ARG A 167 -4.02 16.12 -2.02
C ARG A 167 -4.53 17.53 -2.29
N VAL A 168 -3.59 18.47 -2.35
CA VAL A 168 -3.87 19.90 -2.46
C VAL A 168 -3.21 20.54 -3.68
N SER A 169 -3.60 21.78 -4.02
CA SER A 169 -2.88 22.54 -5.04
C SER A 169 -1.49 22.93 -4.53
N ILE A 170 -0.56 23.19 -5.45
CA ILE A 170 0.82 23.58 -5.09
C ILE A 170 0.83 24.84 -4.18
N LYS A 171 -0.08 25.77 -4.41
CA LYS A 171 -0.22 26.98 -3.58
C LYS A 171 -0.55 26.65 -2.12
N TYR A 172 -1.49 25.74 -1.90
CA TYR A 172 -1.87 25.29 -0.56
C TYR A 172 -0.78 24.41 0.07
N PHE A 173 -0.09 23.61 -0.72
CA PHE A 173 1.05 22.82 -0.25
C PHE A 173 2.17 23.75 0.28
N LEU A 174 2.55 24.79 -0.47
CA LEU A 174 3.55 25.76 -0.03
C LEU A 174 3.11 26.53 1.23
N LYS A 175 1.83 26.88 1.32
CA LYS A 175 1.29 27.50 2.54
C LYS A 175 1.38 26.55 3.74
N TRP A 176 1.06 25.29 3.55
CA TRP A 176 1.18 24.28 4.59
C TRP A 176 2.64 24.09 5.02
N LEU A 177 3.58 24.03 4.09
CA LEU A 177 5.01 23.97 4.40
C LEU A 177 5.44 25.16 5.28
N ASN A 178 5.11 26.38 4.87
CA ASN A 178 5.50 27.58 5.60
C ASN A 178 4.91 27.66 7.02
N ASN A 179 3.78 27.00 7.25
CA ASN A 179 3.16 26.96 8.58
C ASN A 179 3.78 25.89 9.51
N ASN A 180 4.55 24.95 8.96
CA ASN A 180 5.15 23.83 9.70
C ASN A 180 6.69 23.90 9.74
N LEU A 181 7.32 24.86 9.05
CA LEU A 181 8.72 25.23 9.17
C LEU A 181 8.92 26.20 10.34
#